data_8f13289a3cf2bbcb05d4cfabf4685e65
#
_entry.id   8f13289a3cf2bbcb05d4cfabf4685e65
#
_cell.length_a   1.000
_cell.length_b   1.000
_cell.length_c   1.000
_cell.angle_alpha   90.00
_cell.angle_beta   90.00
_cell.angle_gamma   90.00
#
_symmetry.space_group_name_H-M   'P 1'
#
loop_
_entity.id
_entity.type
_entity.pdbx_description
1 polymer ?
#
loop_
_entity_poly.entity_id
_entity_poly.type
_entity_poly.pdbx_seq_one_letter_code
_entity_poly.pdbx_strand_id
1 'polypeptide(L)'
;AGRGGSRLSSQHSGRPRLVSCSATTQQWADLSLALEVNQSLTCVNLSDNELLDEGAKLLYTTLRHPKCFLQRLSLENCHLTEANCKDLAAVLVVSRELTHLCLAKNPIGNTGVKFLCEGLRYPECKLQTLVLWNCDITSDGCCDLTKLLQEKSSLLCLDLGLNHIGVKGMKFLCEALRKPLCNLRCLWLWGCSIPPFSCEDLCSALSCNQSLVTLDLGQNPLGSSGVKMLFETLTCSSGTLRTLRLKIDDFNDELNKLLEEIEEKNPQLIIDTEKHHPWAERPSSHDFMI
;
A
#
# COMPACT_ATOMS: atom_id res chain seq x y z
N ALA A 1 7.75 36.59 -19.91
CA ALA A 1 6.32 36.35 -19.92
C ALA A 1 6.09 34.91 -20.36
N GLY A 2 6.22 33.95 -19.44
CA GLY A 2 5.97 32.54 -19.71
C GLY A 2 4.64 32.18 -19.04
N ARG A 3 3.63 31.93 -19.83
CA ARG A 3 2.36 31.35 -19.38
C ARG A 3 2.61 29.88 -19.05
N GLY A 4 2.84 29.58 -17.76
CA GLY A 4 2.78 28.21 -17.23
C GLY A 4 1.32 27.76 -17.15
N GLY A 5 0.78 27.29 -18.27
CA GLY A 5 -0.53 26.67 -18.28
C GLY A 5 -0.42 25.27 -17.69
N SER A 6 -1.09 25.00 -16.57
CA SER A 6 -1.32 23.66 -16.08
C SER A 6 -2.06 22.85 -17.18
N ARG A 7 -1.36 21.96 -17.87
CA ARG A 7 -1.98 21.06 -18.84
C ARG A 7 -2.64 19.89 -18.07
N LEU A 8 -3.96 19.92 -18.06
CA LEU A 8 -4.75 18.71 -17.85
C LEU A 8 -4.49 17.77 -19.02
N SER A 9 -3.61 16.79 -18.85
CA SER A 9 -3.38 15.81 -19.90
C SER A 9 -4.44 14.73 -19.79
N SER A 10 -5.44 14.80 -20.69
CA SER A 10 -6.40 13.72 -20.89
C SER A 10 -5.77 12.67 -21.80
N GLN A 11 -5.25 11.60 -21.25
CA GLN A 11 -4.96 10.39 -22.03
C GLN A 11 -5.96 9.29 -21.69
N HIS A 12 -6.79 8.97 -22.65
CA HIS A 12 -7.61 7.77 -22.89
C HIS A 12 -8.54 7.18 -21.81
N SER A 13 -8.72 7.78 -20.62
CA SER A 13 -9.70 7.28 -19.65
C SER A 13 -10.63 8.35 -19.04
N GLY A 14 -10.61 9.58 -19.53
CA GLY A 14 -11.47 10.66 -19.05
C GLY A 14 -11.26 11.11 -17.59
N ARG A 15 -10.16 10.67 -16.96
CA ARG A 15 -9.85 10.96 -15.56
C ARG A 15 -8.81 12.07 -15.45
N PRO A 16 -9.05 13.11 -14.63
CA PRO A 16 -8.11 14.21 -14.49
C PRO A 16 -6.84 13.78 -13.74
N ARG A 17 -5.70 14.14 -14.30
CA ARG A 17 -4.38 13.86 -13.79
C ARG A 17 -3.51 15.10 -13.86
N LEU A 18 -2.95 15.50 -12.74
CA LEU A 18 -1.98 16.60 -12.61
C LEU A 18 -0.69 16.04 -12.03
N VAL A 19 0.29 15.78 -12.88
CA VAL A 19 1.58 15.22 -12.48
C VAL A 19 2.68 16.21 -12.80
N SER A 20 3.63 16.39 -11.89
CA SER A 20 4.83 17.22 -12.04
C SER A 20 4.54 18.65 -12.53
N CYS A 21 3.52 19.30 -12.00
CA CYS A 21 3.26 20.70 -12.26
C CYS A 21 3.76 21.56 -11.10
N SER A 22 4.53 22.62 -11.41
CA SER A 22 5.02 23.59 -10.42
C SER A 22 3.91 24.58 -10.06
N ALA A 23 2.93 24.12 -9.28
CA ALA A 23 1.82 24.96 -8.85
C ALA A 23 2.16 25.73 -7.58
N THR A 24 1.70 26.97 -7.49
CA THR A 24 1.78 27.80 -6.26
C THR A 24 0.69 27.41 -5.27
N THR A 25 0.81 27.83 -4.00
CA THR A 25 -0.23 27.64 -2.99
C THR A 25 -1.60 28.17 -3.44
N GLN A 26 -1.64 29.29 -4.16
CA GLN A 26 -2.87 29.83 -4.72
C GLN A 26 -3.48 28.91 -5.79
N GLN A 27 -2.66 28.32 -6.64
CA GLN A 27 -3.12 27.37 -7.66
C GLN A 27 -3.67 26.10 -7.04
N TRP A 28 -3.09 25.61 -5.94
CA TRP A 28 -3.65 24.51 -5.16
C TRP A 28 -5.00 24.87 -4.52
N ALA A 29 -5.16 26.08 -4.02
CA ALA A 29 -6.45 26.59 -3.51
C ALA A 29 -7.50 26.62 -4.62
N ASP A 30 -7.15 27.12 -5.80
CA ASP A 30 -8.06 27.16 -6.97
C ASP A 30 -8.45 25.77 -7.43
N LEU A 31 -7.53 24.81 -7.42
CA LEU A 31 -7.81 23.41 -7.70
C LEU A 31 -8.78 22.83 -6.68
N SER A 32 -8.56 23.09 -5.39
CA SER A 32 -9.44 22.60 -4.32
C SER A 32 -10.87 23.09 -4.49
N LEU A 33 -11.06 24.37 -4.86
CA LEU A 33 -12.38 24.93 -5.20
C LEU A 33 -12.99 24.25 -6.43
N ALA A 34 -12.20 23.97 -7.47
CA ALA A 34 -12.66 23.26 -8.65
C ALA A 34 -13.13 21.84 -8.35
N LEU A 35 -12.44 21.14 -7.44
CA LEU A 35 -12.82 19.81 -6.96
C LEU A 35 -14.14 19.84 -6.16
N GLU A 36 -14.35 20.89 -5.38
CA GLU A 36 -15.57 21.08 -4.60
C GLU A 36 -16.80 21.29 -5.51
N VAL A 37 -16.62 22.01 -6.61
CA VAL A 37 -17.68 22.28 -7.59
C VAL A 37 -17.95 21.08 -8.51
N ASN A 38 -16.91 20.30 -8.83
CA ASN A 38 -17.02 19.15 -9.73
C ASN A 38 -17.39 17.86 -8.97
N GLN A 39 -18.69 17.65 -8.80
CA GLN A 39 -19.25 16.50 -8.10
C GLN A 39 -19.12 15.15 -8.86
N SER A 40 -18.69 15.17 -10.11
CA SER A 40 -18.50 13.96 -10.92
C SER A 40 -17.10 13.37 -10.82
N LEU A 41 -16.18 14.08 -10.16
CA LEU A 41 -14.78 13.67 -10.05
C LEU A 41 -14.61 12.59 -8.97
N THR A 42 -14.18 11.41 -9.38
CA THR A 42 -13.99 10.26 -8.48
C THR A 42 -12.54 9.89 -8.26
N CYS A 43 -11.62 10.38 -9.09
CA CYS A 43 -10.22 9.99 -9.06
C CYS A 43 -9.31 11.19 -9.37
N VAL A 44 -8.31 11.43 -8.52
CA VAL A 44 -7.32 12.51 -8.69
C VAL A 44 -5.91 11.97 -8.43
N ASN A 45 -5.01 12.27 -9.33
CA ASN A 45 -3.59 11.98 -9.18
C ASN A 45 -2.79 13.29 -9.18
N LEU A 46 -2.19 13.61 -8.02
CA LEU A 46 -1.34 14.79 -7.81
C LEU A 46 0.14 14.40 -7.61
N SER A 47 0.53 13.20 -7.99
CA SER A 47 1.88 12.68 -7.81
C SER A 47 2.96 13.59 -8.41
N ASP A 48 4.14 13.59 -7.79
CA ASP A 48 5.31 14.34 -8.24
C ASP A 48 5.10 15.86 -8.30
N ASN A 49 4.36 16.41 -7.35
CA ASN A 49 4.16 17.85 -7.21
C ASN A 49 4.72 18.36 -5.88
N GLU A 50 5.17 19.60 -5.84
CA GLU A 50 5.50 20.29 -4.60
C GLU A 50 4.25 20.80 -3.88
N LEU A 51 3.39 19.84 -3.46
CA LEU A 51 2.16 20.18 -2.75
C LEU A 51 2.48 20.72 -1.36
N LEU A 52 3.45 20.12 -0.67
CA LEU A 52 3.81 20.41 0.71
C LEU A 52 2.63 20.20 1.68
N ASP A 53 2.87 20.27 2.96
CA ASP A 53 1.81 20.11 3.97
C ASP A 53 0.74 21.21 3.86
N GLU A 54 1.12 22.40 3.48
CA GLU A 54 0.19 23.54 3.31
C GLU A 54 -0.78 23.35 2.16
N GLY A 55 -0.31 22.92 0.99
CA GLY A 55 -1.16 22.65 -0.16
C GLY A 55 -2.10 21.46 0.10
N ALA A 56 -1.60 20.42 0.73
CA ALA A 56 -2.40 19.27 1.12
C ALA A 56 -3.51 19.63 2.12
N LYS A 57 -3.24 20.53 3.05
CA LYS A 57 -4.23 21.02 4.02
C LYS A 57 -5.42 21.68 3.35
N LEU A 58 -5.18 22.47 2.30
CA LEU A 58 -6.25 23.05 1.48
C LEU A 58 -7.09 21.97 0.80
N LEU A 59 -6.43 20.96 0.21
CA LEU A 59 -7.08 19.83 -0.43
C LEU A 59 -7.97 19.06 0.58
N TYR A 60 -7.48 18.83 1.79
CA TYR A 60 -8.23 18.11 2.82
C TYR A 60 -9.50 18.81 3.27
N THR A 61 -9.53 20.14 3.25
CA THR A 61 -10.75 20.90 3.49
C THR A 61 -11.84 20.54 2.49
N THR A 62 -11.48 20.43 1.21
CA THR A 62 -12.39 19.99 0.15
C THR A 62 -12.83 18.53 0.31
N LEU A 63 -11.90 17.62 0.65
CA LEU A 63 -12.21 16.21 0.84
C LEU A 63 -13.16 15.94 2.01
N ARG A 64 -13.22 16.83 2.99
CA ARG A 64 -14.17 16.76 4.11
C ARG A 64 -15.55 17.28 3.78
N HIS A 65 -15.72 17.91 2.62
CA HIS A 65 -17.02 18.44 2.21
C HIS A 65 -18.01 17.30 1.91
N PRO A 66 -19.28 17.39 2.38
CA PRO A 66 -20.27 16.31 2.19
C PRO A 66 -20.60 15.98 0.73
N LYS A 67 -20.34 16.91 -0.18
CA LYS A 67 -20.54 16.73 -1.63
C LYS A 67 -19.28 16.29 -2.38
N CYS A 68 -18.23 15.92 -1.68
CA CYS A 68 -17.04 15.35 -2.30
C CYS A 68 -17.25 13.86 -2.55
N PHE A 69 -17.19 13.43 -3.81
CA PHE A 69 -17.37 12.04 -4.24
C PHE A 69 -16.05 11.38 -4.63
N LEU A 70 -14.91 11.94 -4.21
CA LEU A 70 -13.59 11.41 -4.53
C LEU A 70 -13.38 10.04 -3.86
N GLN A 71 -13.11 9.03 -4.68
CA GLN A 71 -12.89 7.65 -4.26
C GLN A 71 -11.40 7.29 -4.23
N ARG A 72 -10.60 7.86 -5.15
CA ARG A 72 -9.20 7.54 -5.33
C ARG A 72 -8.35 8.81 -5.36
N LEU A 73 -7.35 8.85 -4.47
CA LEU A 73 -6.42 9.97 -4.36
C LEU A 73 -4.99 9.47 -4.32
N SER A 74 -4.15 9.97 -5.24
CA SER A 74 -2.71 9.78 -5.18
C SER A 74 -2.00 11.09 -4.86
N LEU A 75 -1.21 11.03 -3.79
CA LEU A 75 -0.32 12.09 -3.31
C LEU A 75 1.14 11.59 -3.26
N GLU A 76 1.49 10.66 -4.14
CA GLU A 76 2.85 10.11 -4.22
C GLU A 76 3.86 11.23 -4.48
N ASN A 77 4.94 11.26 -3.70
CA ASN A 77 6.03 12.22 -3.85
C ASN A 77 5.56 13.68 -3.90
N CYS A 78 4.74 14.07 -2.94
CA CYS A 78 4.21 15.44 -2.81
C CYS A 78 4.84 16.25 -1.67
N HIS A 79 5.99 15.82 -1.15
CA HIS A 79 6.70 16.45 -0.04
C HIS A 79 5.87 16.61 1.24
N LEU A 80 5.05 15.59 1.53
CA LEU A 80 4.24 15.52 2.75
C LEU A 80 5.06 14.97 3.90
N THR A 81 4.82 15.49 5.10
CA THR A 81 5.47 15.05 6.34
C THR A 81 4.46 14.41 7.31
N GLU A 82 4.94 13.98 8.47
CA GLU A 82 4.08 13.44 9.53
C GLU A 82 3.00 14.42 10.01
N ALA A 83 3.30 15.74 10.00
CA ALA A 83 2.37 16.78 10.40
C ALA A 83 1.08 16.78 9.56
N ASN A 84 1.18 16.37 8.30
CA ASN A 84 0.07 16.26 7.37
C ASN A 84 -0.89 15.11 7.72
N CYS A 85 -0.38 14.04 8.28
CA CYS A 85 -1.15 12.82 8.53
C CYS A 85 -2.25 13.00 9.56
N LYS A 86 -2.12 13.95 10.49
CA LYS A 86 -3.17 14.29 11.45
C LYS A 86 -4.40 14.89 10.75
N ASP A 87 -4.18 15.80 9.82
CA ASP A 87 -5.26 16.40 9.01
C ASP A 87 -5.89 15.36 8.06
N LEU A 88 -5.07 14.49 7.50
CA LEU A 88 -5.52 13.39 6.66
C LEU A 88 -6.35 12.36 7.44
N ALA A 89 -5.97 12.06 8.68
CA ALA A 89 -6.76 11.22 9.56
C ALA A 89 -8.17 11.79 9.77
N ALA A 90 -8.30 13.10 9.92
CA ALA A 90 -9.60 13.75 10.01
C ALA A 90 -10.43 13.60 8.72
N VAL A 91 -9.80 13.56 7.55
CA VAL A 91 -10.47 13.23 6.28
C VAL A 91 -11.01 11.80 6.32
N LEU A 92 -10.21 10.83 6.77
CA LEU A 92 -10.62 9.42 6.84
C LEU A 92 -11.82 9.19 7.75
N VAL A 93 -11.96 9.99 8.79
CA VAL A 93 -13.11 9.93 9.73
C VAL A 93 -14.42 10.36 9.07
N VAL A 94 -14.37 11.40 8.22
CA VAL A 94 -15.59 12.02 7.68
C VAL A 94 -15.89 11.66 6.24
N SER A 95 -14.89 11.27 5.45
CA SER A 95 -15.09 10.89 4.05
C SER A 95 -15.86 9.58 3.94
N ARG A 96 -16.97 9.62 3.22
CA ARG A 96 -17.82 8.44 2.95
C ARG A 96 -17.44 7.71 1.66
N GLU A 97 -16.63 8.33 0.82
CA GLU A 97 -16.36 7.86 -0.54
C GLU A 97 -14.91 7.41 -0.76
N LEU A 98 -13.94 7.92 0.02
CA LEU A 98 -12.53 7.62 -0.20
C LEU A 98 -12.23 6.16 0.12
N THR A 99 -11.85 5.40 -0.92
CA THR A 99 -11.52 3.97 -0.84
C THR A 99 -10.06 3.65 -1.10
N HIS A 100 -9.35 4.51 -1.84
CA HIS A 100 -7.96 4.31 -2.24
C HIS A 100 -7.13 5.55 -1.96
N LEU A 101 -6.03 5.40 -1.23
CA LEU A 101 -5.11 6.48 -0.89
C LEU A 101 -3.65 6.02 -1.12
N CYS A 102 -2.92 6.78 -1.93
CA CYS A 102 -1.49 6.61 -2.11
C CYS A 102 -0.73 7.78 -1.49
N LEU A 103 0.16 7.47 -0.54
CA LEU A 103 1.08 8.41 0.11
C LEU A 103 2.54 8.03 -0.11
N ALA A 104 2.82 7.13 -1.05
CA ALA A 104 4.16 6.64 -1.32
C ALA A 104 5.19 7.77 -1.54
N LYS A 105 6.44 7.51 -1.20
CA LYS A 105 7.55 8.48 -1.34
C LYS A 105 7.34 9.81 -0.59
N ASN A 106 6.64 9.78 0.52
CA ASN A 106 6.57 10.91 1.45
C ASN A 106 7.13 10.50 2.81
N PRO A 107 7.98 11.29 3.46
CA PRO A 107 8.60 10.92 4.74
C PRO A 107 7.61 11.12 5.91
N ILE A 108 6.53 10.37 5.91
CA ILE A 108 5.51 10.46 6.95
C ILE A 108 5.89 9.74 8.25
N GLY A 109 6.79 8.76 8.17
CA GLY A 109 7.34 8.04 9.32
C GLY A 109 6.32 7.29 10.18
N ASN A 110 6.79 6.79 11.31
CA ASN A 110 5.94 6.03 12.24
C ASN A 110 4.86 6.89 12.90
N THR A 111 5.17 8.15 13.20
CA THR A 111 4.18 9.10 13.76
C THR A 111 3.04 9.34 12.77
N GLY A 112 3.35 9.53 11.49
CA GLY A 112 2.33 9.65 10.44
C GLY A 112 1.44 8.42 10.34
N VAL A 113 2.02 7.23 10.37
CA VAL A 113 1.29 5.97 10.38
C VAL A 113 0.36 5.86 11.59
N LYS A 114 0.82 6.26 12.78
CA LYS A 114 0.01 6.27 13.99
C LYS A 114 -1.25 7.13 13.81
N PHE A 115 -1.12 8.35 13.30
CA PHE A 115 -2.27 9.21 13.01
C PHE A 115 -3.23 8.60 11.98
N LEU A 116 -2.69 8.01 10.91
CA LEU A 116 -3.52 7.34 9.90
C LEU A 116 -4.31 6.18 10.51
N CYS A 117 -3.69 5.38 11.37
CA CYS A 117 -4.36 4.27 12.05
C CYS A 117 -5.49 4.76 12.97
N GLU A 118 -5.34 5.90 13.62
CA GLU A 118 -6.41 6.52 14.42
C GLU A 118 -7.64 6.84 13.55
N GLY A 119 -7.43 7.40 12.36
CA GLY A 119 -8.51 7.67 11.40
C GLY A 119 -9.14 6.40 10.83
N LEU A 120 -8.31 5.40 10.50
CA LEU A 120 -8.76 4.12 9.94
C LEU A 120 -9.59 3.27 10.92
N ARG A 121 -9.47 3.48 12.22
CA ARG A 121 -10.26 2.77 13.24
C ARG A 121 -11.71 3.19 13.31
N TYR A 122 -12.07 4.34 12.76
CA TYR A 122 -13.46 4.76 12.77
C TYR A 122 -14.34 3.81 11.95
N PRO A 123 -15.48 3.38 12.50
CA PRO A 123 -16.36 2.40 11.83
C PRO A 123 -16.90 2.87 10.48
N GLU A 124 -16.95 4.18 10.30
CA GLU A 124 -17.44 4.83 9.09
C GLU A 124 -16.38 4.94 7.98
N CYS A 125 -15.11 4.69 8.30
CA CYS A 125 -14.01 4.74 7.33
C CYS A 125 -14.20 3.67 6.25
N LYS A 126 -14.11 4.08 4.98
CA LYS A 126 -14.30 3.23 3.81
C LYS A 126 -13.00 2.88 3.09
N LEU A 127 -11.84 3.31 3.62
CA LEU A 127 -10.57 3.08 2.95
C LEU A 127 -10.26 1.59 2.85
N GLN A 128 -10.04 1.11 1.64
CA GLN A 128 -9.74 -0.28 1.31
C GLN A 128 -8.29 -0.50 0.92
N THR A 129 -7.68 0.47 0.25
CA THR A 129 -6.30 0.40 -0.24
C THR A 129 -5.48 1.57 0.28
N LEU A 130 -4.38 1.24 0.96
CA LEU A 130 -3.43 2.21 1.48
C LEU A 130 -2.03 1.86 0.97
N VAL A 131 -1.41 2.80 0.25
CA VAL A 131 -0.08 2.65 -0.34
C VAL A 131 0.90 3.56 0.39
N LEU A 132 1.86 2.95 1.07
CA LEU A 132 2.84 3.58 1.96
C LEU A 132 4.28 3.17 1.63
N TRP A 133 4.58 2.77 0.40
CA TRP A 133 5.94 2.37 0.10
C TRP A 133 6.90 3.57 0.13
N ASN A 134 8.12 3.34 0.63
CA ASN A 134 9.15 4.36 0.79
C ASN A 134 8.66 5.58 1.59
N CYS A 135 8.14 5.35 2.79
CA CYS A 135 7.58 6.37 3.69
C CYS A 135 8.30 6.48 5.04
N ASP A 136 9.53 6.00 5.14
CA ASP A 136 10.34 5.99 6.38
C ASP A 136 9.67 5.23 7.55
N ILE A 137 8.97 4.14 7.23
CA ILE A 137 8.30 3.31 8.22
C ILE A 137 9.26 2.24 8.73
N THR A 138 9.25 2.02 10.04
CA THR A 138 10.01 0.97 10.71
C THR A 138 9.09 0.00 11.46
N SER A 139 9.66 -0.88 12.27
CA SER A 139 8.89 -1.80 13.11
C SER A 139 7.88 -1.13 14.03
N ASP A 140 8.13 0.10 14.47
CA ASP A 140 7.20 0.82 15.35
C ASP A 140 5.90 1.20 14.61
N GLY A 141 6.00 1.61 13.35
CA GLY A 141 4.83 1.81 12.49
C GLY A 141 4.07 0.50 12.22
N CYS A 142 4.80 -0.60 12.05
CA CYS A 142 4.18 -1.93 11.93
C CYS A 142 3.40 -2.34 13.18
N CYS A 143 3.83 -1.92 14.37
CA CYS A 143 3.12 -2.16 15.62
C CYS A 143 1.72 -1.49 15.60
N ASP A 144 1.63 -0.24 15.16
CA ASP A 144 0.35 0.47 15.05
C ASP A 144 -0.56 -0.15 13.98
N LEU A 145 0.00 -0.51 12.83
CA LEU A 145 -0.73 -1.22 11.76
C LEU A 145 -1.25 -2.59 12.25
N THR A 146 -0.45 -3.31 13.02
CA THR A 146 -0.84 -4.61 13.59
C THR A 146 -2.05 -4.48 14.49
N LYS A 147 -2.06 -3.48 15.38
CA LYS A 147 -3.21 -3.19 16.25
C LYS A 147 -4.47 -2.90 15.44
N LEU A 148 -4.34 -2.12 14.35
CA LEU A 148 -5.43 -1.83 13.43
C LEU A 148 -5.96 -3.10 12.74
N LEU A 149 -5.07 -3.92 12.18
CA LEU A 149 -5.44 -5.11 11.40
C LEU A 149 -5.99 -6.26 12.25
N GLN A 150 -5.73 -6.27 13.55
CA GLN A 150 -6.31 -7.23 14.51
C GLN A 150 -7.77 -6.93 14.84
N GLU A 151 -8.23 -5.73 14.55
CA GLU A 151 -9.60 -5.28 14.74
C GLU A 151 -10.39 -5.39 13.43
N LYS A 152 -11.69 -5.14 13.47
CA LYS A 152 -12.49 -5.03 12.25
C LYS A 152 -12.14 -3.74 11.50
N SER A 153 -11.37 -3.86 10.44
CA SER A 153 -10.93 -2.75 9.58
C SER A 153 -11.51 -2.87 8.18
N SER A 154 -11.72 -1.74 7.51
CA SER A 154 -12.08 -1.68 6.10
C SER A 154 -10.91 -2.03 5.17
N LEU A 155 -9.67 -2.02 5.68
CA LEU A 155 -8.46 -2.15 4.86
C LEU A 155 -8.31 -3.56 4.29
N LEU A 156 -8.20 -3.65 2.97
CA LEU A 156 -8.03 -4.89 2.22
C LEU A 156 -6.66 -5.02 1.58
N CYS A 157 -6.04 -3.90 1.19
CA CYS A 157 -4.76 -3.86 0.49
C CYS A 157 -3.81 -2.87 1.16
N LEU A 158 -2.60 -3.33 1.47
CA LEU A 158 -1.58 -2.54 2.13
C LEU A 158 -0.23 -2.73 1.44
N ASP A 159 0.37 -1.63 0.97
CA ASP A 159 1.73 -1.62 0.43
C ASP A 159 2.69 -0.92 1.40
N LEU A 160 3.63 -1.66 1.91
CA LEU A 160 4.70 -1.21 2.82
C LEU A 160 6.10 -1.36 2.20
N GLY A 161 6.19 -1.58 0.91
CA GLY A 161 7.46 -1.82 0.23
C GLY A 161 8.50 -0.72 0.46
N LEU A 162 9.78 -1.04 0.35
CA LEU A 162 10.90 -0.13 0.54
C LEU A 162 10.88 0.63 1.88
N ASN A 163 10.30 0.05 2.91
CA ASN A 163 10.40 0.53 4.28
C ASN A 163 11.31 -0.39 5.11
N HIS A 164 11.92 0.13 6.16
CA HIS A 164 12.82 -0.62 7.04
C HIS A 164 12.05 -1.43 8.10
N ILE A 165 11.27 -2.38 7.65
CA ILE A 165 10.40 -3.20 8.50
C ILE A 165 11.21 -4.20 9.33
N GLY A 166 12.13 -4.92 8.68
CA GLY A 166 13.01 -5.88 9.33
C GLY A 166 12.30 -7.02 10.06
N VAL A 167 13.04 -7.70 10.91
CA VAL A 167 12.55 -8.86 11.67
C VAL A 167 11.39 -8.52 12.59
N LYS A 168 11.56 -7.47 13.38
CA LYS A 168 10.59 -7.06 14.40
C LYS A 168 9.26 -6.62 13.77
N GLY A 169 9.34 -5.83 12.68
CA GLY A 169 8.15 -5.40 11.96
C GLY A 169 7.43 -6.57 11.30
N MET A 170 8.19 -7.51 10.73
CA MET A 170 7.62 -8.72 10.14
C MET A 170 6.90 -9.59 11.19
N LYS A 171 7.47 -9.71 12.38
CA LYS A 171 6.84 -10.42 13.50
C LYS A 171 5.50 -9.80 13.89
N PHE A 172 5.42 -8.47 13.98
CA PHE A 172 4.15 -7.76 14.24
C PHE A 172 3.12 -8.04 13.13
N LEU A 173 3.49 -7.93 11.87
CA LEU A 173 2.58 -8.18 10.75
C LEU A 173 2.07 -9.63 10.75
N CYS A 174 2.93 -10.59 11.04
CA CYS A 174 2.54 -12.00 11.16
C CYS A 174 1.57 -12.24 12.33
N GLU A 175 1.71 -11.53 13.44
CA GLU A 175 0.73 -11.57 14.54
C GLU A 175 -0.66 -11.11 14.07
N ALA A 176 -0.73 -10.03 13.28
CA ALA A 176 -1.98 -9.57 12.71
C ALA A 176 -2.59 -10.58 11.74
N LEU A 177 -1.77 -11.14 10.84
CA LEU A 177 -2.24 -12.12 9.84
C LEU A 177 -2.81 -13.40 10.47
N ARG A 178 -2.37 -13.76 11.68
CA ARG A 178 -2.91 -14.92 12.43
C ARG A 178 -4.28 -14.66 13.06
N LYS A 179 -4.72 -13.41 13.13
CA LYS A 179 -5.99 -13.08 13.78
C LYS A 179 -7.19 -13.28 12.85
N PRO A 180 -8.30 -13.85 13.35
CA PRO A 180 -9.47 -14.15 12.51
C PRO A 180 -10.18 -12.91 11.98
N LEU A 181 -10.02 -11.74 12.62
CA LEU A 181 -10.60 -10.46 12.16
C LEU A 181 -9.76 -9.77 11.08
N CYS A 182 -8.56 -10.25 10.81
CA CYS A 182 -7.73 -9.70 9.74
C CYS A 182 -8.35 -10.00 8.37
N ASN A 183 -8.79 -8.97 7.67
CA ASN A 183 -9.42 -9.06 6.34
C ASN A 183 -8.46 -8.70 5.20
N LEU A 184 -7.17 -8.57 5.49
CA LEU A 184 -6.19 -8.16 4.49
C LEU A 184 -6.10 -9.19 3.37
N ARG A 185 -6.27 -8.74 2.12
CA ARG A 185 -6.22 -9.57 0.91
C ARG A 185 -4.91 -9.43 0.15
N CYS A 186 -4.33 -8.24 0.19
CA CYS A 186 -3.09 -7.95 -0.52
C CYS A 186 -2.08 -7.28 0.43
N LEU A 187 -0.87 -7.82 0.48
CA LEU A 187 0.22 -7.28 1.27
C LEU A 187 1.49 -7.25 0.41
N TRP A 188 2.02 -6.06 0.16
CA TRP A 188 3.27 -5.86 -0.56
C TRP A 188 4.36 -5.43 0.41
N LEU A 189 5.42 -6.22 0.47
CA LEU A 189 6.58 -6.07 1.36
C LEU A 189 7.90 -6.08 0.57
N TRP A 190 7.88 -5.63 -0.66
CA TRP A 190 9.03 -5.59 -1.56
C TRP A 190 10.16 -4.74 -0.97
N GLY A 191 11.38 -5.29 -0.88
CA GLY A 191 12.55 -4.55 -0.41
C GLY A 191 12.47 -4.06 1.04
N CYS A 192 11.86 -4.84 1.94
CA CYS A 192 11.65 -4.49 3.35
C CYS A 192 12.70 -5.06 4.31
N SER A 193 13.82 -5.54 3.80
CA SER A 193 14.92 -6.12 4.60
C SER A 193 14.49 -7.32 5.46
N ILE A 194 13.65 -8.19 4.90
CA ILE A 194 13.14 -9.40 5.58
C ILE A 194 14.17 -10.52 5.44
N PRO A 195 14.79 -11.00 6.53
CA PRO A 195 15.82 -12.03 6.50
C PRO A 195 15.21 -13.45 6.55
N PRO A 196 16.03 -14.51 6.33
CA PRO A 196 15.56 -15.89 6.27
C PRO A 196 14.79 -16.36 7.52
N PHE A 197 15.25 -16.00 8.71
CA PHE A 197 14.61 -16.46 9.95
C PHE A 197 13.25 -15.80 10.27
N SER A 198 12.85 -14.76 9.54
CA SER A 198 11.48 -14.25 9.59
C SER A 198 10.48 -15.18 8.89
N CYS A 199 10.96 -16.12 8.07
CA CYS A 199 10.10 -17.04 7.34
C CYS A 199 9.36 -18.03 8.26
N GLU A 200 9.89 -18.34 9.45
CA GLU A 200 9.19 -19.19 10.42
C GLU A 200 7.88 -18.55 10.88
N ASP A 201 7.91 -17.30 11.30
CA ASP A 201 6.71 -16.54 11.69
C ASP A 201 5.74 -16.39 10.52
N LEU A 202 6.28 -16.14 9.32
CA LEU A 202 5.49 -15.99 8.12
C LEU A 202 4.78 -17.29 7.72
N CYS A 203 5.47 -18.42 7.76
CA CYS A 203 4.90 -19.74 7.51
C CYS A 203 3.77 -20.07 8.48
N SER A 204 3.99 -19.79 9.77
CA SER A 204 2.97 -19.95 10.80
C SER A 204 1.75 -19.06 10.52
N ALA A 205 1.95 -17.82 10.10
CA ALA A 205 0.88 -16.91 9.73
C ALA A 205 0.10 -17.38 8.50
N LEU A 206 0.78 -17.80 7.44
CA LEU A 206 0.16 -18.28 6.20
C LEU A 206 -0.66 -19.56 6.43
N SER A 207 -0.24 -20.43 7.35
CA SER A 207 -0.97 -21.66 7.69
C SER A 207 -2.30 -21.39 8.38
N CYS A 208 -2.46 -20.25 9.04
CA CYS A 208 -3.68 -19.87 9.77
C CYS A 208 -4.55 -18.85 9.02
N ASN A 209 -3.93 -18.01 8.16
CA ASN A 209 -4.63 -16.91 7.50
C ASN A 209 -5.61 -17.41 6.44
N GLN A 210 -6.83 -16.85 6.44
CA GLN A 210 -7.92 -17.20 5.54
C GLN A 210 -8.36 -16.02 4.65
N SER A 211 -7.58 -14.94 4.59
CA SER A 211 -7.94 -13.73 3.83
C SER A 211 -6.95 -13.35 2.74
N LEU A 212 -5.66 -13.64 2.93
CA LEU A 212 -4.60 -13.16 2.05
C LEU A 212 -4.63 -13.87 0.69
N VAL A 213 -4.67 -13.08 -0.37
CA VAL A 213 -4.72 -13.52 -1.77
C VAL A 213 -3.41 -13.24 -2.48
N THR A 214 -2.81 -12.07 -2.22
CA THR A 214 -1.54 -11.63 -2.83
C THR A 214 -0.53 -11.28 -1.75
N LEU A 215 0.65 -11.86 -1.85
CA LEU A 215 1.80 -11.54 -1.00
C LEU A 215 3.03 -11.28 -1.88
N ASP A 216 3.60 -10.08 -1.78
CA ASP A 216 4.84 -9.72 -2.45
C ASP A 216 5.99 -9.62 -1.43
N LEU A 217 6.95 -10.52 -1.54
CA LEU A 217 8.17 -10.57 -0.73
C LEU A 217 9.42 -10.31 -1.59
N GLY A 218 9.25 -9.76 -2.78
CA GLY A 218 10.34 -9.49 -3.72
C GLY A 218 11.45 -8.64 -3.11
N GLN A 219 12.66 -8.77 -3.63
CA GLN A 219 13.85 -8.02 -3.18
C GLN A 219 14.12 -8.07 -1.65
N ASN A 220 13.73 -9.14 -1.00
CA ASN A 220 14.10 -9.43 0.39
C ASN A 220 15.14 -10.55 0.45
N PRO A 221 16.12 -10.49 1.36
CA PRO A 221 17.17 -11.50 1.47
C PRO A 221 16.66 -12.75 2.21
N LEU A 222 15.65 -13.43 1.66
CA LEU A 222 15.04 -14.62 2.27
C LEU A 222 15.98 -15.83 2.27
N GLY A 223 16.92 -15.88 1.32
CA GLY A 223 17.84 -16.99 1.14
C GLY A 223 17.15 -18.30 0.76
N SER A 224 17.93 -19.30 0.38
CA SER A 224 17.40 -20.62 -0.02
C SER A 224 16.66 -21.31 1.11
N SER A 225 17.12 -21.16 2.36
CA SER A 225 16.47 -21.76 3.53
C SER A 225 15.09 -21.15 3.82
N GLY A 226 14.95 -19.83 3.72
CA GLY A 226 13.67 -19.15 3.89
C GLY A 226 12.68 -19.51 2.80
N VAL A 227 13.12 -19.53 1.54
CA VAL A 227 12.29 -19.92 0.39
C VAL A 227 11.84 -21.38 0.51
N LYS A 228 12.76 -22.29 0.90
CA LYS A 228 12.42 -23.70 1.14
C LYS A 228 11.32 -23.84 2.18
N MET A 229 11.44 -23.17 3.31
CA MET A 229 10.43 -23.19 4.38
C MET A 229 9.07 -22.71 3.90
N LEU A 230 9.03 -21.63 3.10
CA LEU A 230 7.80 -21.14 2.48
C LEU A 230 7.19 -22.16 1.52
N PHE A 231 7.99 -22.77 0.67
CA PHE A 231 7.53 -23.77 -0.29
C PHE A 231 6.99 -25.02 0.40
N GLU A 232 7.66 -25.53 1.41
CA GLU A 232 7.18 -26.64 2.23
C GLU A 232 5.82 -26.31 2.88
N THR A 233 5.66 -25.10 3.39
CA THR A 233 4.38 -24.66 3.96
C THR A 233 3.28 -24.64 2.89
N LEU A 234 3.56 -24.12 1.70
CA LEU A 234 2.59 -24.02 0.61
C LEU A 234 2.21 -25.37 0.00
N THR A 235 3.08 -26.37 0.05
CA THR A 235 2.74 -27.76 -0.35
C THR A 235 1.73 -28.42 0.59
N CYS A 236 1.72 -28.00 1.86
CA CYS A 236 0.86 -28.59 2.90
C CYS A 236 -0.43 -27.79 3.14
N SER A 237 -0.52 -26.56 2.65
CA SER A 237 -1.62 -25.64 2.93
C SER A 237 -2.53 -25.45 1.71
N SER A 238 -3.84 -25.60 1.92
CA SER A 238 -4.87 -25.24 0.95
C SER A 238 -5.39 -23.80 1.13
N GLY A 239 -4.52 -22.88 1.53
CA GLY A 239 -4.86 -21.50 1.87
C GLY A 239 -5.48 -20.67 0.75
N THR A 240 -5.82 -19.44 1.06
CA THR A 240 -6.46 -18.49 0.13
C THR A 240 -5.49 -17.81 -0.82
N LEU A 241 -4.17 -17.98 -0.62
CA LEU A 241 -3.15 -17.33 -1.43
C LEU A 241 -3.22 -17.76 -2.90
N ARG A 242 -3.15 -16.78 -3.80
CA ARG A 242 -3.22 -16.98 -5.26
C ARG A 242 -1.98 -16.43 -5.96
N THR A 243 -1.30 -15.47 -5.37
CA THR A 243 -0.08 -14.89 -5.92
C THR A 243 0.95 -14.71 -4.83
N LEU A 244 2.11 -15.30 -5.01
CA LEU A 244 3.30 -15.08 -4.19
C LEU A 244 4.43 -14.60 -5.09
N ARG A 245 4.98 -13.42 -4.80
CA ARG A 245 6.20 -12.93 -5.43
C ARG A 245 7.35 -13.01 -4.47
N LEU A 246 8.49 -13.52 -4.92
CA LEU A 246 9.72 -13.57 -4.15
C LEU A 246 10.95 -13.62 -5.07
N LYS A 247 12.11 -13.20 -4.55
CA LYS A 247 13.38 -13.30 -5.24
C LYS A 247 14.08 -14.59 -4.80
N ILE A 248 14.52 -15.38 -5.75
CA ILE A 248 15.34 -16.58 -5.51
C ILE A 248 16.69 -16.34 -6.15
N ASP A 249 17.73 -16.18 -5.33
CA ASP A 249 19.09 -15.94 -5.81
C ASP A 249 19.74 -17.23 -6.31
N ASP A 250 19.54 -18.34 -5.60
CA ASP A 250 20.14 -19.65 -5.90
C ASP A 250 19.04 -20.71 -6.05
N PHE A 251 18.58 -20.91 -7.27
CA PHE A 251 17.70 -22.03 -7.62
C PHE A 251 18.49 -23.34 -7.61
N ASN A 252 18.06 -24.30 -6.81
CA ASN A 252 18.61 -25.63 -6.73
C ASN A 252 17.56 -26.70 -7.04
N ASP A 253 17.97 -27.95 -7.21
CA ASP A 253 17.09 -29.07 -7.57
C ASP A 253 15.99 -29.30 -6.51
N GLU A 254 16.30 -29.05 -5.23
CA GLU A 254 15.34 -29.19 -4.14
C GLU A 254 14.21 -28.15 -4.23
N LEU A 255 14.55 -26.90 -4.48
CA LEU A 255 13.57 -25.82 -4.66
C LEU A 255 12.74 -26.02 -5.93
N ASN A 256 13.37 -26.49 -7.03
CA ASN A 256 12.64 -26.80 -8.25
C ASN A 256 11.59 -27.90 -8.01
N LYS A 257 11.98 -28.97 -7.31
CA LYS A 257 11.07 -30.05 -6.97
C LYS A 257 9.90 -29.59 -6.11
N LEU A 258 10.15 -28.76 -5.09
CA LEU A 258 9.08 -28.18 -4.26
C LEU A 258 8.15 -27.29 -5.07
N LEU A 259 8.69 -26.52 -6.01
CA LEU A 259 7.88 -25.67 -6.88
C LEU A 259 6.95 -26.50 -7.76
N GLU A 260 7.47 -27.58 -8.38
CA GLU A 260 6.66 -28.54 -9.15
C GLU A 260 5.54 -29.16 -8.29
N GLU A 261 5.86 -29.56 -7.06
CA GLU A 261 4.85 -30.11 -6.12
C GLU A 261 3.76 -29.07 -5.78
N ILE A 262 4.11 -27.79 -5.64
CA ILE A 262 3.13 -26.71 -5.40
C ILE A 262 2.22 -26.54 -6.61
N GLU A 263 2.81 -26.50 -7.81
CA GLU A 263 2.05 -26.35 -9.07
C GLU A 263 1.06 -27.50 -9.28
N GLU A 264 1.45 -28.72 -8.93
CA GLU A 264 0.57 -29.90 -9.02
C GLU A 264 -0.57 -29.86 -7.98
N LYS A 265 -0.25 -29.53 -6.71
CA LYS A 265 -1.21 -29.54 -5.61
C LYS A 265 -2.10 -28.32 -5.56
N ASN A 266 -1.60 -27.18 -6.00
CA ASN A 266 -2.31 -25.90 -5.96
C ASN A 266 -2.16 -25.12 -7.28
N PRO A 267 -2.76 -25.59 -8.38
CA PRO A 267 -2.60 -24.99 -9.70
C PRO A 267 -3.14 -23.54 -9.80
N GLN A 268 -3.84 -23.06 -8.78
CA GLN A 268 -4.35 -21.68 -8.72
C GLN A 268 -3.33 -20.71 -8.08
N LEU A 269 -2.28 -21.21 -7.44
CA LEU A 269 -1.25 -20.39 -6.86
C LEU A 269 -0.16 -20.09 -7.90
N ILE A 270 0.03 -18.82 -8.19
CA ILE A 270 1.09 -18.33 -9.07
C ILE A 270 2.26 -17.90 -8.21
N ILE A 271 3.42 -18.51 -8.43
CA ILE A 271 4.68 -18.11 -7.78
C ILE A 271 5.53 -17.38 -8.81
N ASP A 272 5.70 -16.06 -8.60
CA ASP A 272 6.54 -15.21 -9.43
C ASP A 272 7.94 -15.07 -8.79
N THR A 273 8.94 -15.61 -9.45
CA THR A 273 10.33 -15.66 -8.93
C THR A 273 11.22 -14.52 -9.43
N GLU A 274 10.64 -13.41 -9.87
CA GLU A 274 11.34 -12.19 -10.31
C GLU A 274 12.44 -12.42 -11.36
N LYS A 275 12.13 -13.11 -12.44
CA LYS A 275 12.99 -13.12 -13.63
C LYS A 275 12.88 -11.86 -14.48
N HIS A 276 11.89 -10.99 -14.19
CA HIS A 276 11.56 -9.79 -14.96
C HIS A 276 11.37 -8.55 -14.06
N HIS A 277 11.51 -7.36 -14.63
CA HIS A 277 11.60 -6.04 -14.03
C HIS A 277 10.81 -5.84 -12.72
N PRO A 278 11.49 -5.41 -11.63
CA PRO A 278 10.90 -5.29 -10.29
C PRO A 278 9.80 -4.22 -10.16
N TRP A 279 9.59 -3.41 -11.16
CA TRP A 279 8.66 -2.27 -11.13
C TRP A 279 7.35 -2.50 -11.89
N ALA A 280 7.20 -3.61 -12.63
CA ALA A 280 6.14 -3.76 -13.62
C ALA A 280 4.72 -4.00 -13.04
N GLU A 281 4.59 -4.41 -11.79
CA GLU A 281 3.29 -4.82 -11.21
C GLU A 281 3.06 -4.37 -9.76
N ARG A 282 3.76 -3.33 -9.30
CA ARG A 282 3.47 -2.75 -7.98
C ARG A 282 2.29 -1.81 -8.08
N PRO A 283 1.46 -1.71 -7.01
CA PRO A 283 0.49 -0.65 -6.92
C PRO A 283 1.23 0.69 -6.94
N SER A 284 1.17 1.34 -8.08
CA SER A 284 1.70 2.67 -8.31
C SER A 284 0.56 3.67 -8.34
N SER A 285 0.89 4.96 -8.38
CA SER A 285 -0.11 6.00 -8.61
C SER A 285 -0.89 5.81 -9.92
N HIS A 286 -0.33 5.06 -10.89
CA HIS A 286 -1.01 4.71 -12.12
C HIS A 286 -2.12 3.68 -11.92
N ASP A 287 -1.88 2.67 -11.07
CA ASP A 287 -2.84 1.60 -10.79
C ASP A 287 -4.07 2.10 -10.02
N PHE A 288 -3.92 3.24 -9.33
CA PHE A 288 -5.04 3.94 -8.70
C PHE A 288 -6.06 4.49 -9.69
N MET A 289 -5.70 4.55 -10.96
CA MET A 289 -6.51 5.18 -12.01
C MET A 289 -7.29 4.17 -12.84
N ILE A 290 -7.12 2.88 -12.59
CA ILE A 290 -7.80 1.79 -13.32
C ILE A 290 -9.13 1.40 -12.67
#